data_7fd1dda16283343dd97e8f6b6fa3e481
#
_entry.id   7fd1dda16283343dd97e8f6b6fa3e481
#
_cell.length_a   1.000
_cell.length_b   1.000
_cell.length_c   1.000
_cell.angle_alpha   90.00
_cell.angle_beta   90.00
_cell.angle_gamma   90.00
#
_symmetry.space_group_name_H-M   'P 1'
#
loop_
_entity.id
_entity.type
_entity.pdbx_description
1 polymer ?
#
loop_
_entity_poly.entity_id
_entity_poly.type
_entity_poly.pdbx_seq_one_letter_code
_entity_poly.pdbx_strand_id
1 'polypeptide(L)'
;MTDLIVIGGGLAGSEAAYQAAQRGLKVRLFEMRPSAQTGAHQTHDLAELVCSNSLGSNLPDRASGLLKNETRLLGSMLLECAEQASLPAGGALAVDRELFARLVTERIENHPTIEVVREEIKEIPDSPTIIASGPLTSPALSTSIAALSEEEHLFFFDAISPIVHADSINMEIAFRASRYGVHKGPSTTDFATSAQSSAQDEGDYINCPFTKEEYYTFVAALLQAQRIELRAFEDAIKSGVKAGHFFEGCLPVEIIAERGVDSLAFGPMRPVGLRDPRTGKRPYAVVQLRQDNLAGSLFNLVGFQTNLKFPEQKRVLRLIPGLENAEFLRYGQMHRNTFIASPKLLRPTLQHIHRDDLFFAGQITGVEGYMGNIATGLLAGINAAHLYHHEEPITLPQTTMLGALCHYVTHADLKDFQPMKANFGILPSLDFTSKIGKRERGAAYAERALADLESMILECRSLLLHNPTASLSDSREMT
;
A
#
# COMPACT_ATOMS: atom_id res chain seq x y z
N MET A 1 23.32 17.90 -17.23
CA MET A 1 22.00 18.03 -17.89
C MET A 1 21.15 16.93 -17.27
N THR A 2 19.90 17.16 -16.95
CA THR A 2 18.97 16.19 -16.37
C THR A 2 18.36 15.36 -17.50
N ASP A 3 18.33 14.04 -17.33
CA ASP A 3 17.78 13.14 -18.34
C ASP A 3 16.31 12.80 -18.07
N LEU A 4 15.90 12.81 -16.78
CA LEU A 4 14.54 12.48 -16.35
C LEU A 4 14.13 13.33 -15.15
N ILE A 5 12.90 13.83 -15.18
CA ILE A 5 12.23 14.46 -14.02
C ILE A 5 11.24 13.45 -13.42
N VAL A 6 11.26 13.32 -12.09
CA VAL A 6 10.26 12.55 -11.34
C VAL A 6 9.54 13.50 -10.40
N ILE A 7 8.21 13.55 -10.45
CA ILE A 7 7.37 14.44 -9.63
C ILE A 7 6.67 13.64 -8.55
N GLY A 8 7.05 13.87 -7.29
CA GLY A 8 6.53 13.21 -6.11
C GLY A 8 7.50 12.20 -5.51
N GLY A 9 8.01 12.47 -4.30
CA GLY A 9 8.92 11.63 -3.54
C GLY A 9 8.23 10.57 -2.68
N GLY A 10 7.03 10.12 -3.08
CA GLY A 10 6.31 9.02 -2.46
C GLY A 10 6.85 7.65 -2.87
N LEU A 11 6.09 6.57 -2.57
CA LEU A 11 6.49 5.19 -2.89
C LEU A 11 6.81 4.99 -4.38
N ALA A 12 5.91 5.42 -5.27
CA ALA A 12 6.08 5.23 -6.70
C ALA A 12 7.23 6.07 -7.27
N GLY A 13 7.35 7.34 -6.86
CA GLY A 13 8.38 8.21 -7.41
C GLY A 13 9.77 7.88 -6.90
N SER A 14 9.93 7.50 -5.63
CA SER A 14 11.22 7.04 -5.09
C SER A 14 11.70 5.76 -5.80
N GLU A 15 10.79 4.79 -6.02
CA GLU A 15 11.13 3.59 -6.77
C GLU A 15 11.48 3.90 -8.22
N ALA A 16 10.67 4.74 -8.90
CA ALA A 16 10.91 5.12 -10.29
C ALA A 16 12.24 5.86 -10.48
N ALA A 17 12.55 6.81 -9.59
CA ALA A 17 13.82 7.53 -9.61
C ALA A 17 15.01 6.58 -9.46
N TYR A 18 14.94 5.65 -8.51
CA TYR A 18 15.98 4.65 -8.30
C TYR A 18 16.17 3.74 -9.51
N GLN A 19 15.08 3.21 -10.07
CA GLN A 19 15.14 2.29 -11.21
C GLN A 19 15.72 2.96 -12.47
N ALA A 20 15.35 4.21 -12.73
CA ALA A 20 15.91 4.98 -13.84
C ALA A 20 17.40 5.31 -13.61
N ALA A 21 17.78 5.72 -12.40
CA ALA A 21 19.14 6.07 -12.04
C ALA A 21 20.08 4.86 -12.11
N GLN A 22 19.63 3.68 -11.67
CA GLN A 22 20.39 2.43 -11.79
C GLN A 22 20.64 2.01 -13.25
N ARG A 23 19.85 2.52 -14.18
CA ARG A 23 20.01 2.30 -15.63
C ARG A 23 20.73 3.47 -16.31
N GLY A 24 21.44 4.31 -15.55
CA GLY A 24 22.37 5.32 -16.03
C GLY A 24 21.78 6.71 -16.24
N LEU A 25 20.51 6.95 -15.95
CA LEU A 25 19.91 8.27 -16.09
C LEU A 25 20.31 9.21 -14.94
N LYS A 26 20.44 10.49 -15.23
CA LYS A 26 20.53 11.57 -14.25
C LYS A 26 19.12 12.06 -13.94
N VAL A 27 18.66 11.76 -12.72
CA VAL A 27 17.28 11.98 -12.29
C VAL A 27 17.19 13.19 -11.36
N ARG A 28 16.21 14.06 -11.58
CA ARG A 28 15.77 15.05 -10.59
C ARG A 28 14.43 14.61 -10.02
N LEU A 29 14.44 14.28 -8.72
CA LEU A 29 13.25 13.91 -7.97
C LEU A 29 12.71 15.12 -7.21
N PHE A 30 11.53 15.60 -7.61
CA PHE A 30 10.87 16.71 -6.95
C PHE A 30 9.92 16.23 -5.86
N GLU A 31 10.10 16.73 -4.65
CA GLU A 31 9.22 16.50 -3.51
C GLU A 31 8.80 17.85 -2.90
N MET A 32 7.51 18.11 -2.84
CA MET A 32 7.01 19.41 -2.40
C MET A 32 7.23 19.72 -0.91
N ARG A 33 7.42 18.69 -0.06
CA ARG A 33 7.70 18.88 1.37
C ARG A 33 9.17 19.23 1.60
N PRO A 34 9.49 20.14 2.52
CA PRO A 34 8.62 20.83 3.47
C PRO A 34 7.93 22.10 2.95
N SER A 35 8.25 22.58 1.74
CA SER A 35 7.78 23.86 1.20
C SER A 35 6.25 23.94 1.06
N ALA A 36 5.61 22.83 0.65
CA ALA A 36 4.17 22.66 0.63
C ALA A 36 3.81 21.37 1.41
N GLN A 37 2.85 21.48 2.33
CA GLN A 37 2.47 20.34 3.17
C GLN A 37 1.13 19.75 2.75
N THR A 38 0.99 18.44 2.96
CA THR A 38 -0.30 17.74 2.86
C THR A 38 -0.86 17.51 4.26
N GLY A 39 -2.17 17.34 4.38
CA GLY A 39 -2.80 17.02 5.67
C GLY A 39 -2.49 15.63 6.22
N ALA A 40 -1.83 14.75 5.44
CA ALA A 40 -1.60 13.36 5.81
C ALA A 40 -0.16 13.05 6.24
N HIS A 41 0.83 13.72 5.65
CA HIS A 41 2.24 13.54 5.98
C HIS A 41 2.63 14.26 7.26
N GLN A 42 3.60 13.71 7.98
CA GLN A 42 4.09 14.25 9.25
C GLN A 42 5.59 14.57 9.22
N THR A 43 6.33 13.92 8.32
CA THR A 43 7.78 14.08 8.17
C THR A 43 8.12 14.68 6.80
N HIS A 44 9.43 14.90 6.57
CA HIS A 44 9.96 15.30 5.26
C HIS A 44 10.61 14.14 4.52
N ASP A 45 10.58 12.94 5.12
CA ASP A 45 11.16 11.74 4.54
C ASP A 45 10.41 11.31 3.28
N LEU A 46 11.15 10.73 2.35
CA LEU A 46 10.58 10.12 1.15
C LEU A 46 9.82 8.84 1.50
N ALA A 47 8.90 8.44 0.65
CA ALA A 47 8.11 7.21 0.79
C ALA A 47 7.36 7.04 2.13
N GLU A 48 7.02 8.14 2.82
CA GLU A 48 6.26 8.10 4.07
C GLU A 48 4.92 7.38 3.90
N LEU A 49 4.66 6.39 4.78
CA LEU A 49 3.40 5.63 4.77
C LEU A 49 2.31 6.36 5.56
N VAL A 50 1.35 6.93 4.86
CA VAL A 50 0.34 7.83 5.47
C VAL A 50 -0.89 7.11 6.05
N CYS A 51 -1.27 5.93 5.53
CA CYS A 51 -2.49 5.21 5.93
C CYS A 51 -2.20 4.12 6.98
N SER A 52 -1.65 2.99 6.57
CA SER A 52 -1.28 1.88 7.46
C SER A 52 0.21 1.62 7.36
N ASN A 53 0.76 0.79 8.25
CA ASN A 53 2.14 0.35 8.15
C ASN A 53 2.30 -1.01 7.44
N SER A 54 1.27 -1.51 6.78
CA SER A 54 1.30 -2.82 6.12
C SER A 54 1.34 -2.71 4.61
N LEU A 55 2.30 -3.38 4.00
CA LEU A 55 2.38 -3.59 2.57
C LEU A 55 1.54 -4.81 2.11
N GLY A 56 0.67 -5.33 2.96
CA GLY A 56 -0.24 -6.44 2.67
C GLY A 56 0.37 -7.82 2.88
N SER A 57 -0.36 -8.87 2.48
CA SER A 57 0.06 -10.27 2.68
C SER A 57 1.39 -10.58 2.00
N ASN A 58 2.26 -11.31 2.70
CA ASN A 58 3.52 -11.84 2.18
C ASN A 58 3.42 -13.31 1.74
N LEU A 59 2.23 -13.91 1.88
CA LEU A 59 2.00 -15.30 1.50
C LEU A 59 1.96 -15.44 -0.03
N PRO A 60 2.69 -16.39 -0.64
CA PRO A 60 2.81 -16.51 -2.09
C PRO A 60 1.49 -16.88 -2.78
N ASP A 61 0.58 -17.56 -2.06
CA ASP A 61 -0.75 -17.94 -2.53
C ASP A 61 -1.81 -16.82 -2.41
N ARG A 62 -1.36 -15.57 -2.20
CA ARG A 62 -2.18 -14.36 -2.14
C ARG A 62 -1.74 -13.38 -3.23
N ALA A 63 -2.68 -12.65 -3.80
CA ALA A 63 -2.42 -11.68 -4.86
C ALA A 63 -1.38 -10.61 -4.47
N SER A 64 -1.45 -10.10 -3.24
CA SER A 64 -0.45 -9.16 -2.73
C SER A 64 0.92 -9.81 -2.51
N GLY A 65 0.98 -11.09 -2.14
CA GLY A 65 2.23 -11.84 -2.02
C GLY A 65 2.84 -12.14 -3.38
N LEU A 66 2.01 -12.49 -4.37
CA LEU A 66 2.44 -12.64 -5.77
C LEU A 66 3.06 -11.34 -6.28
N LEU A 67 2.35 -10.21 -6.15
CA LEU A 67 2.88 -8.90 -6.58
C LEU A 67 4.23 -8.57 -5.93
N LYS A 68 4.42 -8.91 -4.64
CA LYS A 68 5.72 -8.74 -3.97
C LYS A 68 6.81 -9.62 -4.58
N ASN A 69 6.50 -10.87 -4.90
CA ASN A 69 7.47 -11.76 -5.51
C ASN A 69 7.87 -11.27 -6.91
N GLU A 70 6.93 -10.81 -7.72
CA GLU A 70 7.21 -10.17 -9.00
C GLU A 70 8.10 -8.93 -8.83
N THR A 71 7.72 -8.04 -7.90
CA THR A 71 8.45 -6.80 -7.61
C THR A 71 9.87 -7.09 -7.09
N ARG A 72 10.04 -8.16 -6.29
CA ARG A 72 11.36 -8.62 -5.82
C ARG A 72 12.22 -9.16 -6.96
N LEU A 73 11.66 -9.97 -7.85
CA LEU A 73 12.37 -10.49 -9.04
C LEU A 73 12.84 -9.33 -9.95
N LEU A 74 12.08 -8.26 -10.02
CA LEU A 74 12.44 -7.06 -10.79
C LEU A 74 13.41 -6.11 -10.07
N GLY A 75 13.85 -6.43 -8.84
CA GLY A 75 14.88 -5.69 -8.10
C GLY A 75 14.39 -4.39 -7.47
N SER A 76 13.23 -4.39 -6.80
CA SER A 76 12.71 -3.22 -6.09
C SER A 76 13.55 -2.85 -4.88
N MET A 77 14.05 -1.61 -4.86
CA MET A 77 14.78 -1.04 -3.74
C MET A 77 13.86 -0.78 -2.53
N LEU A 78 12.64 -0.30 -2.77
CA LEU A 78 11.70 -0.03 -1.68
C LEU A 78 11.27 -1.33 -0.98
N LEU A 79 11.16 -2.43 -1.70
CA LEU A 79 10.84 -3.71 -1.08
C LEU A 79 12.00 -4.21 -0.19
N GLU A 80 13.25 -4.02 -0.60
CA GLU A 80 14.43 -4.29 0.24
C GLU A 80 14.40 -3.46 1.53
N CYS A 81 14.13 -2.14 1.43
CA CYS A 81 13.98 -1.27 2.60
C CYS A 81 12.83 -1.71 3.51
N ALA A 82 11.70 -2.15 2.92
CA ALA A 82 10.56 -2.64 3.69
C ALA A 82 10.88 -3.94 4.44
N GLU A 83 11.67 -4.83 3.86
CA GLU A 83 12.12 -6.06 4.51
C GLU A 83 13.09 -5.76 5.67
N GLN A 84 13.98 -4.78 5.53
CA GLN A 84 14.88 -4.33 6.60
C GLN A 84 14.11 -3.65 7.76
N ALA A 85 13.04 -2.93 7.46
CA ALA A 85 12.18 -2.27 8.46
C ALA A 85 11.03 -3.14 8.95
N SER A 86 11.03 -4.46 8.67
CA SER A 86 9.89 -5.32 8.93
C SER A 86 9.60 -5.53 10.40
N LEU A 87 8.30 -5.67 10.71
CA LEU A 87 7.76 -5.92 12.02
C LEU A 87 7.01 -7.26 12.04
N PRO A 88 6.92 -7.94 13.19
CA PRO A 88 6.07 -9.11 13.35
C PRO A 88 4.61 -8.79 13.03
N ALA A 89 4.04 -9.45 12.01
CA ALA A 89 2.66 -9.21 11.56
C ALA A 89 2.03 -10.46 10.91
N GLY A 90 2.33 -11.65 11.40
CA GLY A 90 1.83 -12.92 10.89
C GLY A 90 2.20 -13.14 9.42
N GLY A 91 1.19 -13.30 8.56
CA GLY A 91 1.40 -13.47 7.11
C GLY A 91 1.47 -12.16 6.32
N ALA A 92 1.54 -11.00 6.97
CA ALA A 92 1.67 -9.70 6.31
C ALA A 92 3.10 -9.15 6.42
N LEU A 93 3.51 -8.31 5.47
CA LEU A 93 4.68 -7.46 5.60
C LEU A 93 4.22 -6.12 6.21
N ALA A 94 4.45 -5.93 7.50
CA ALA A 94 4.31 -4.66 8.18
C ALA A 94 5.70 -4.08 8.46
N VAL A 95 5.81 -2.76 8.51
CA VAL A 95 7.09 -2.07 8.70
C VAL A 95 6.99 -1.03 9.80
N ASP A 96 8.12 -0.76 10.44
CA ASP A 96 8.31 0.48 11.18
C ASP A 96 8.34 1.62 10.17
N ARG A 97 7.37 2.55 10.27
CA ARG A 97 7.15 3.61 9.26
C ARG A 97 8.32 4.57 9.16
N GLU A 98 8.86 4.97 10.32
CA GLU A 98 9.93 5.96 10.40
C GLU A 98 11.24 5.35 9.90
N LEU A 99 11.54 4.12 10.31
CA LEU A 99 12.72 3.42 9.81
C LEU A 99 12.63 3.18 8.30
N PHE A 100 11.48 2.74 7.80
CA PHE A 100 11.28 2.52 6.36
C PHE A 100 11.49 3.80 5.55
N ALA A 101 10.82 4.89 5.94
CA ALA A 101 10.93 6.17 5.25
C ALA A 101 12.37 6.72 5.27
N ARG A 102 13.05 6.61 6.42
CA ARG A 102 14.46 7.00 6.55
C ARG A 102 15.39 6.16 5.66
N LEU A 103 15.25 4.83 5.63
CA LEU A 103 16.06 3.96 4.77
C LEU A 103 15.89 4.31 3.29
N VAL A 104 14.65 4.57 2.85
CA VAL A 104 14.37 5.00 1.47
C VAL A 104 15.01 6.35 1.20
N THR A 105 14.84 7.32 2.10
CA THR A 105 15.41 8.67 1.97
C THR A 105 16.92 8.61 1.83
N GLU A 106 17.60 7.89 2.74
CA GLU A 106 19.05 7.71 2.72
C GLU A 106 19.52 7.03 1.41
N ARG A 107 18.80 6.02 0.93
CA ARG A 107 19.15 5.31 -0.31
C ARG A 107 19.02 6.21 -1.54
N ILE A 108 18.02 7.08 -1.60
CA ILE A 108 17.78 8.01 -2.69
C ILE A 108 18.75 9.20 -2.64
N GLU A 109 18.90 9.86 -1.48
CA GLU A 109 19.75 11.06 -1.33
C GLU A 109 21.25 10.75 -1.49
N ASN A 110 21.69 9.53 -1.15
CA ASN A 110 23.07 9.09 -1.36
C ASN A 110 23.35 8.53 -2.77
N HIS A 111 22.34 8.47 -3.65
CA HIS A 111 22.55 7.95 -5.00
C HIS A 111 23.26 8.99 -5.88
N PRO A 112 24.39 8.64 -6.55
CA PRO A 112 25.24 9.62 -7.23
C PRO A 112 24.59 10.33 -8.43
N THR A 113 23.52 9.78 -9.00
CA THR A 113 22.82 10.33 -10.17
C THR A 113 21.40 10.78 -9.86
N ILE A 114 20.99 10.82 -8.60
CA ILE A 114 19.68 11.35 -8.18
C ILE A 114 19.89 12.66 -7.43
N GLU A 115 19.27 13.73 -7.90
CA GLU A 115 19.17 15.01 -7.22
C GLU A 115 17.75 15.14 -6.63
N VAL A 116 17.63 15.20 -5.29
CA VAL A 116 16.35 15.47 -4.63
C VAL A 116 16.15 16.98 -4.52
N VAL A 117 15.08 17.48 -5.12
CA VAL A 117 14.70 18.89 -5.12
C VAL A 117 13.46 19.09 -4.27
N ARG A 118 13.59 19.83 -3.17
CA ARG A 118 12.50 20.09 -2.22
C ARG A 118 11.66 21.29 -2.66
N GLU A 119 10.94 21.11 -3.77
CA GLU A 119 10.13 22.15 -4.42
C GLU A 119 8.83 21.57 -5.00
N GLU A 120 7.75 22.36 -4.97
CA GLU A 120 6.49 22.01 -5.63
C GLU A 120 6.58 22.29 -7.13
N ILE A 121 6.37 21.26 -7.95
CA ILE A 121 6.14 21.39 -9.39
C ILE A 121 4.65 21.69 -9.61
N LYS A 122 4.35 22.80 -10.27
CA LYS A 122 2.99 23.29 -10.52
C LYS A 122 2.51 23.01 -11.94
N GLU A 123 3.43 22.89 -12.88
CA GLU A 123 3.16 22.65 -14.30
C GLU A 123 4.00 21.46 -14.76
N ILE A 124 3.47 20.68 -15.70
CA ILE A 124 4.17 19.51 -16.23
C ILE A 124 5.29 20.01 -17.16
N PRO A 125 6.55 19.61 -16.91
CA PRO A 125 7.68 20.01 -17.76
C PRO A 125 7.58 19.46 -19.19
N ASP A 126 8.18 20.14 -20.14
CA ASP A 126 8.30 19.66 -21.54
C ASP A 126 9.38 18.58 -21.74
N SER A 127 10.19 18.32 -20.73
CA SER A 127 11.23 17.27 -20.72
C SER A 127 10.67 15.92 -20.28
N PRO A 128 11.40 14.79 -20.50
CA PRO A 128 10.99 13.46 -20.05
C PRO A 128 10.62 13.45 -18.56
N THR A 129 9.40 13.00 -18.26
CA THR A 129 8.83 13.16 -16.92
C THR A 129 8.03 11.93 -16.48
N ILE A 130 8.19 11.54 -15.20
CA ILE A 130 7.29 10.60 -14.51
C ILE A 130 6.48 11.36 -13.46
N ILE A 131 5.16 11.35 -13.58
CA ILE A 131 4.25 11.89 -12.56
C ILE A 131 3.87 10.79 -11.58
N ALA A 132 4.39 10.88 -10.37
CA ALA A 132 4.18 9.95 -9.27
C ALA A 132 3.70 10.69 -7.99
N SER A 133 2.94 11.77 -8.18
CA SER A 133 2.49 12.70 -7.13
C SER A 133 1.48 12.09 -6.15
N GLY A 134 0.97 10.89 -6.46
CA GLY A 134 0.09 10.11 -5.60
C GLY A 134 -1.30 10.73 -5.40
N PRO A 135 -2.03 10.31 -4.36
CA PRO A 135 -3.42 10.70 -4.14
C PRO A 135 -3.59 12.14 -3.65
N LEU A 136 -2.52 12.72 -3.08
CA LEU A 136 -2.50 14.07 -2.48
C LEU A 136 -1.78 15.07 -3.39
N THR A 137 -1.94 14.90 -4.70
CA THR A 137 -1.43 15.84 -5.72
C THR A 137 -1.89 17.25 -5.42
N SER A 138 -0.98 18.22 -5.53
CA SER A 138 -1.29 19.62 -5.26
C SER A 138 -2.34 20.17 -6.24
N PRO A 139 -3.12 21.19 -5.83
CA PRO A 139 -4.14 21.78 -6.72
C PRO A 139 -3.56 22.31 -8.03
N ALA A 140 -2.37 22.91 -7.99
CA ALA A 140 -1.73 23.48 -9.17
C ALA A 140 -1.34 22.37 -10.17
N LEU A 141 -0.65 21.32 -9.72
CA LEU A 141 -0.29 20.19 -10.56
C LEU A 141 -1.53 19.43 -11.04
N SER A 142 -2.56 19.26 -10.20
CA SER A 142 -3.84 18.68 -10.62
C SER A 142 -4.47 19.44 -11.77
N THR A 143 -4.45 20.78 -11.74
CA THR A 143 -4.95 21.62 -12.85
C THR A 143 -4.14 21.42 -14.12
N SER A 144 -2.81 21.34 -14.00
CA SER A 144 -1.92 21.09 -15.15
C SER A 144 -2.16 19.70 -15.77
N ILE A 145 -2.38 18.67 -14.94
CA ILE A 145 -2.71 17.32 -15.42
C ILE A 145 -4.09 17.30 -16.09
N ALA A 146 -5.09 18.00 -15.54
CA ALA A 146 -6.43 18.08 -16.14
C ALA A 146 -6.40 18.75 -17.51
N ALA A 147 -5.54 19.76 -17.70
CA ALA A 147 -5.38 20.44 -18.99
C ALA A 147 -4.81 19.51 -20.10
N LEU A 148 -4.03 18.47 -19.74
CA LEU A 148 -3.55 17.47 -20.70
C LEU A 148 -4.65 16.52 -21.18
N SER A 149 -5.65 16.30 -20.35
CA SER A 149 -6.59 15.19 -20.54
C SER A 149 -7.93 15.61 -21.16
N GLU A 150 -8.24 16.91 -21.18
CA GLU A 150 -9.60 17.43 -21.45
C GLU A 150 -10.70 16.75 -20.58
N GLU A 151 -10.30 16.01 -19.55
CA GLU A 151 -11.16 15.21 -18.66
C GLU A 151 -11.04 15.70 -17.23
N GLU A 152 -12.15 15.68 -16.49
CA GLU A 152 -12.12 15.95 -15.06
C GLU A 152 -11.43 14.79 -14.31
N HIS A 153 -10.71 15.13 -13.24
CA HIS A 153 -10.13 14.12 -12.35
C HIS A 153 -11.22 13.30 -11.66
N LEU A 154 -10.95 12.02 -11.52
CA LEU A 154 -11.76 11.13 -10.70
C LEU A 154 -11.29 11.20 -9.24
N PHE A 155 -12.22 10.99 -8.31
CA PHE A 155 -11.95 11.07 -6.88
C PHE A 155 -12.56 9.90 -6.14
N PHE A 156 -11.89 9.48 -5.08
CA PHE A 156 -12.48 8.62 -4.05
C PHE A 156 -12.03 9.08 -2.67
N PHE A 157 -12.73 8.63 -1.63
CA PHE A 157 -12.38 8.94 -0.25
C PHE A 157 -11.75 7.73 0.41
N ASP A 158 -10.64 7.94 1.10
CA ASP A 158 -9.96 6.97 1.95
C ASP A 158 -9.87 7.51 3.38
N ALA A 159 -9.83 6.61 4.35
CA ALA A 159 -9.74 6.97 5.75
C ALA A 159 -8.56 6.28 6.43
N ILE A 160 -7.93 6.97 7.36
CA ILE A 160 -6.81 6.48 8.14
C ILE A 160 -7.33 5.80 9.41
N SER A 161 -6.66 4.73 9.85
CA SER A 161 -6.95 4.07 11.12
C SER A 161 -6.26 4.77 12.29
N PRO A 162 -6.88 4.81 13.48
CA PRO A 162 -6.27 5.36 14.70
C PRO A 162 -5.06 4.56 15.18
N ILE A 163 -4.16 5.25 15.89
CA ILE A 163 -2.98 4.67 16.55
C ILE A 163 -3.05 4.99 18.05
N VAL A 164 -2.79 3.98 18.89
CA VAL A 164 -2.80 4.08 20.35
C VAL A 164 -1.45 3.75 20.96
N HIS A 165 -1.17 4.31 22.15
CA HIS A 165 -0.01 3.96 22.95
C HIS A 165 -0.17 2.60 23.63
N ALA A 166 0.88 1.78 23.61
CA ALA A 166 0.88 0.43 24.17
C ALA A 166 0.51 0.42 25.67
N ASP A 167 1.10 1.35 26.43
CA ASP A 167 0.92 1.46 27.89
C ASP A 167 -0.53 1.80 28.30
N SER A 168 -1.33 2.28 27.36
CA SER A 168 -2.73 2.62 27.58
C SER A 168 -3.70 1.47 27.26
N ILE A 169 -3.16 0.33 26.81
CA ILE A 169 -3.94 -0.88 26.51
C ILE A 169 -4.05 -1.73 27.77
N ASN A 170 -5.28 -2.06 28.17
CA ASN A 170 -5.49 -2.94 29.31
C ASN A 170 -5.28 -4.42 28.93
N MET A 171 -4.09 -4.94 29.24
CA MET A 171 -3.69 -6.31 28.93
C MET A 171 -4.32 -7.38 29.87
N GLU A 172 -5.09 -6.98 30.90
CA GLU A 172 -5.93 -7.92 31.67
C GLU A 172 -7.16 -8.37 30.84
N ILE A 173 -7.59 -7.53 29.88
CA ILE A 173 -8.71 -7.77 28.98
C ILE A 173 -8.21 -8.20 27.61
N ALA A 174 -7.31 -7.44 27.02
CA ALA A 174 -6.69 -7.74 25.74
C ALA A 174 -5.65 -8.87 25.87
N PHE A 175 -5.38 -9.57 24.79
CA PHE A 175 -4.41 -10.67 24.78
C PHE A 175 -3.61 -10.72 23.48
N ARG A 176 -2.37 -11.21 23.55
CA ARG A 176 -1.56 -11.45 22.36
C ARG A 176 -1.92 -12.79 21.73
N ALA A 177 -2.17 -12.80 20.42
CA ALA A 177 -2.33 -14.01 19.64
C ALA A 177 -2.24 -13.72 18.14
N SER A 178 -1.77 -14.69 17.37
CA SER A 178 -1.91 -14.73 15.91
C SER A 178 -3.01 -15.70 15.51
N ARG A 179 -3.76 -15.37 14.43
CA ARG A 179 -4.82 -16.24 13.94
C ARG A 179 -4.26 -17.59 13.51
N TYR A 180 -4.87 -18.67 13.96
CA TYR A 180 -4.48 -20.06 13.67
C TYR A 180 -3.05 -20.44 14.15
N GLY A 181 -2.48 -19.72 15.13
CA GLY A 181 -1.14 -20.00 15.63
C GLY A 181 -0.02 -19.81 14.61
N VAL A 182 -0.27 -19.07 13.54
CA VAL A 182 0.74 -18.78 12.50
C VAL A 182 1.65 -17.65 13.00
N HIS A 183 2.78 -18.03 13.58
CA HIS A 183 3.88 -17.14 13.89
C HIS A 183 4.86 -17.18 12.71
N LYS A 184 5.05 -16.08 12.02
CA LYS A 184 6.13 -15.87 11.07
C LYS A 184 6.68 -14.46 11.28
N GLY A 185 7.55 -14.35 12.28
CA GLY A 185 8.55 -13.30 12.26
C GLY A 185 9.50 -13.51 11.07
N PRO A 186 10.26 -12.48 10.63
CA PRO A 186 11.26 -12.65 9.60
C PRO A 186 12.22 -13.76 10.02
N SER A 187 12.49 -14.70 9.13
CA SER A 187 13.57 -15.68 9.32
C SER A 187 14.89 -14.94 9.17
N THR A 188 15.33 -14.27 10.23
CA THR A 188 16.73 -13.87 10.38
C THR A 188 17.46 -15.07 10.99
N THR A 189 18.21 -15.76 10.17
CA THR A 189 19.34 -16.56 10.65
C THR A 189 20.21 -15.67 11.53
N ASP A 190 20.42 -16.14 12.79
CA ASP A 190 21.45 -15.71 13.72
C ASP A 190 21.36 -14.30 14.34
N PHE A 191 20.53 -14.17 15.38
CA PHE A 191 20.97 -13.54 16.62
C PHE A 191 20.24 -14.21 17.81
N ALA A 192 20.89 -15.24 18.35
CA ALA A 192 20.51 -15.83 19.60
C ALA A 192 20.84 -14.86 20.76
N THR A 193 19.82 -14.18 21.27
CA THR A 193 19.85 -13.69 22.65
C THR A 193 18.69 -14.35 23.41
N SER A 194 19.09 -15.24 24.28
CA SER A 194 18.25 -15.92 25.25
C SER A 194 17.54 -14.93 26.17
N ALA A 195 16.27 -14.66 25.90
CA ALA A 195 15.34 -14.22 26.92
C ALA A 195 14.19 -15.23 26.94
N GLN A 196 14.04 -15.91 28.07
CA GLN A 196 12.92 -16.79 28.35
C GLN A 196 11.64 -15.95 28.34
N SER A 197 10.93 -15.91 27.21
CA SER A 197 9.57 -15.39 27.14
C SER A 197 8.62 -16.45 27.72
N SER A 198 7.85 -16.07 28.72
CA SER A 198 6.77 -16.87 29.25
C SER A 198 5.74 -17.19 28.16
N ALA A 199 5.10 -18.35 28.21
CA ALA A 199 4.14 -18.88 27.23
C ALA A 199 2.91 -17.97 26.95
N GLN A 200 2.85 -16.76 27.51
CA GLN A 200 1.78 -15.77 27.33
C GLN A 200 2.08 -14.68 26.28
N ASP A 201 3.32 -14.61 25.74
CA ASP A 201 3.75 -13.57 24.81
C ASP A 201 3.75 -14.01 23.31
N GLU A 202 3.17 -15.16 22.99
CA GLU A 202 3.21 -15.72 21.64
C GLU A 202 2.08 -15.20 20.76
N GLY A 203 2.28 -14.05 20.12
CA GLY A 203 1.35 -13.54 19.09
C GLY A 203 1.70 -12.18 18.54
N ASP A 204 1.57 -12.02 17.20
CA ASP A 204 1.93 -10.79 16.48
C ASP A 204 0.92 -9.65 16.64
N TYR A 205 -0.26 -9.94 17.18
CA TYR A 205 -1.34 -8.96 17.36
C TYR A 205 -1.81 -8.93 18.81
N ILE A 206 -2.16 -7.75 19.30
CA ILE A 206 -2.98 -7.61 20.50
C ILE A 206 -4.45 -7.68 20.05
N ASN A 207 -5.25 -8.48 20.74
CA ASN A 207 -6.63 -8.76 20.42
C ASN A 207 -7.54 -8.26 21.53
N CYS A 208 -8.49 -7.40 21.21
CA CYS A 208 -9.50 -6.84 22.11
C CYS A 208 -10.83 -7.59 21.89
N PRO A 209 -11.19 -8.54 22.76
CA PRO A 209 -12.34 -9.42 22.56
C PRO A 209 -13.64 -8.79 23.06
N PHE A 210 -14.71 -8.99 22.33
CA PHE A 210 -16.06 -8.55 22.69
C PHE A 210 -16.95 -9.71 23.08
N THR A 211 -17.77 -9.51 24.10
CA THR A 211 -19.02 -10.23 24.29
C THR A 211 -20.05 -9.75 23.26
N LYS A 212 -21.20 -10.43 23.20
CA LYS A 212 -22.28 -10.04 22.29
C LYS A 212 -22.90 -8.69 22.69
N GLU A 213 -23.08 -8.48 23.96
CA GLU A 213 -23.66 -7.26 24.54
C GLU A 213 -22.77 -6.03 24.33
N GLU A 214 -21.46 -6.17 24.60
CA GLU A 214 -20.48 -5.12 24.36
C GLU A 214 -20.41 -4.75 22.88
N TYR A 215 -20.46 -5.75 21.99
CA TYR A 215 -20.45 -5.53 20.55
C TYR A 215 -21.62 -4.68 20.08
N TYR A 216 -22.86 -5.03 20.49
CA TYR A 216 -24.02 -4.24 20.06
C TYR A 216 -24.04 -2.85 20.69
N THR A 217 -23.56 -2.68 21.90
CA THR A 217 -23.38 -1.38 22.54
C THR A 217 -22.39 -0.51 21.74
N PHE A 218 -21.26 -1.10 21.36
CA PHE A 218 -20.27 -0.44 20.53
C PHE A 218 -20.83 -0.05 19.15
N VAL A 219 -21.49 -0.96 18.44
CA VAL A 219 -22.09 -0.69 17.12
C VAL A 219 -23.16 0.39 17.19
N ALA A 220 -24.01 0.36 18.21
CA ALA A 220 -25.03 1.42 18.41
C ALA A 220 -24.39 2.79 18.62
N ALA A 221 -23.35 2.87 19.46
CA ALA A 221 -22.61 4.12 19.70
C ALA A 221 -21.87 4.61 18.44
N LEU A 222 -21.32 3.70 17.63
CA LEU A 222 -20.66 4.00 16.36
C LEU A 222 -21.63 4.59 15.34
N LEU A 223 -22.82 4.01 15.20
CA LEU A 223 -23.85 4.46 14.24
C LEU A 223 -24.45 5.83 14.62
N GLN A 224 -24.49 6.15 15.91
CA GLN A 224 -24.99 7.42 16.43
C GLN A 224 -23.94 8.54 16.46
N ALA A 225 -22.67 8.21 16.26
CA ALA A 225 -21.56 9.14 16.39
C ALA A 225 -21.57 10.21 15.29
N GLN A 226 -21.18 11.43 15.66
CA GLN A 226 -21.06 12.54 14.71
C GLN A 226 -19.87 12.32 13.78
N ARG A 227 -20.11 12.57 12.49
CA ARG A 227 -19.10 12.47 11.44
C ARG A 227 -18.60 13.83 11.02
N ILE A 228 -17.42 13.87 10.41
CA ILE A 228 -16.91 15.06 9.76
C ILE A 228 -17.76 15.30 8.51
N GLU A 229 -18.35 16.48 8.42
CA GLU A 229 -19.10 16.88 7.21
C GLU A 229 -18.13 17.04 6.05
N LEU A 230 -18.46 16.45 4.91
CA LEU A 230 -17.75 16.71 3.67
C LEU A 230 -17.88 18.20 3.35
N ARG A 231 -16.79 18.85 2.97
CA ARG A 231 -16.81 20.28 2.68
C ARG A 231 -17.77 20.58 1.53
N ALA A 232 -18.42 21.77 1.55
CA ALA A 232 -19.46 22.14 0.58
C ALA A 232 -19.02 22.06 -0.90
N PHE A 233 -17.71 22.18 -1.22
CA PHE A 233 -17.21 21.99 -2.59
C PHE A 233 -17.22 20.51 -3.01
N GLU A 234 -17.19 19.57 -2.06
CA GLU A 234 -17.32 18.14 -2.28
C GLU A 234 -18.77 17.75 -2.59
N ASP A 235 -19.74 18.60 -2.17
CA ASP A 235 -21.16 18.45 -2.52
C ASP A 235 -21.47 18.90 -3.97
N ALA A 236 -20.70 19.83 -4.52
CA ALA A 236 -20.84 20.25 -5.92
C ALA A 236 -20.40 19.14 -6.91
N ILE A 237 -19.53 18.22 -6.48
CA ILE A 237 -19.12 17.03 -7.26
C ILE A 237 -20.26 16.00 -7.29
N LYS A 238 -21.21 16.02 -6.38
CA LYS A 238 -22.37 15.11 -6.35
C LYS A 238 -23.30 15.24 -7.56
N SER A 239 -23.16 16.29 -8.35
CA SER A 239 -24.10 16.57 -9.46
C SER A 239 -23.67 16.02 -10.83
N GLY A 240 -22.48 15.43 -11.02
CA GLY A 240 -22.00 15.05 -12.36
C GLY A 240 -21.33 13.70 -12.50
N VAL A 241 -20.67 13.21 -11.49
CA VAL A 241 -20.00 11.87 -11.50
C VAL A 241 -20.43 11.16 -10.22
N LYS A 242 -20.64 9.85 -10.23
CA LYS A 242 -21.07 9.02 -9.08
C LYS A 242 -20.31 9.36 -7.79
N ALA A 243 -20.62 10.53 -7.23
CA ALA A 243 -20.00 11.06 -6.04
C ALA A 243 -20.56 10.37 -4.79
N GLY A 244 -19.70 10.05 -3.85
CA GLY A 244 -20.06 9.41 -2.59
C GLY A 244 -19.64 7.96 -2.46
N HIS A 245 -18.78 7.46 -3.35
CA HIS A 245 -18.23 6.11 -3.23
C HIS A 245 -16.91 6.13 -2.46
N PHE A 246 -16.95 5.59 -1.26
CA PHE A 246 -15.76 5.13 -0.57
C PHE A 246 -15.16 3.97 -1.34
N PHE A 247 -13.85 3.89 -1.35
CA PHE A 247 -13.17 2.72 -1.89
C PHE A 247 -13.51 1.48 -1.04
N GLU A 248 -14.11 0.45 -1.66
CA GLU A 248 -14.57 -0.77 -0.96
C GLU A 248 -13.48 -1.45 -0.09
N GLY A 249 -12.22 -1.30 -0.47
CA GLY A 249 -11.09 -1.85 0.27
C GLY A 249 -10.68 -1.07 1.51
N CYS A 250 -11.18 0.16 1.71
CA CYS A 250 -10.85 1.06 2.82
C CYS A 250 -12.09 1.77 3.38
N LEU A 251 -13.23 1.08 3.40
CA LEU A 251 -14.46 1.60 3.95
C LEU A 251 -14.31 2.01 5.40
N PRO A 252 -14.80 3.21 5.79
CA PRO A 252 -14.92 3.58 7.19
C PRO A 252 -15.74 2.56 7.96
N VAL A 253 -15.33 2.29 9.20
CA VAL A 253 -15.94 1.27 10.05
C VAL A 253 -17.43 1.53 10.31
N GLU A 254 -17.84 2.80 10.41
CA GLU A 254 -19.23 3.20 10.55
C GLU A 254 -20.06 2.93 9.29
N ILE A 255 -19.46 3.03 8.09
CA ILE A 255 -20.13 2.70 6.82
C ILE A 255 -20.32 1.18 6.68
N ILE A 256 -19.34 0.38 7.15
CA ILE A 256 -19.50 -1.08 7.21
C ILE A 256 -20.63 -1.45 8.17
N ALA A 257 -20.72 -0.78 9.33
CA ALA A 257 -21.77 -1.03 10.31
C ALA A 257 -23.17 -0.69 9.79
N GLU A 258 -23.33 0.33 8.93
CA GLU A 258 -24.61 0.71 8.28
C GLU A 258 -25.15 -0.38 7.34
N ARG A 259 -24.27 -1.21 6.76
CA ARG A 259 -24.68 -2.33 5.90
C ARG A 259 -25.38 -3.45 6.65
N GLY A 260 -25.28 -3.46 7.98
CA GLY A 260 -25.94 -4.40 8.87
C GLY A 260 -25.22 -4.49 10.21
N VAL A 261 -25.98 -4.67 11.29
CA VAL A 261 -25.46 -4.64 12.67
C VAL A 261 -24.36 -5.66 12.93
N ASP A 262 -24.31 -6.77 12.20
CA ASP A 262 -23.30 -7.83 12.34
C ASP A 262 -22.17 -7.73 11.29
N SER A 263 -22.25 -6.76 10.37
CA SER A 263 -21.27 -6.65 9.27
C SER A 263 -19.82 -6.54 9.76
N LEU A 264 -19.59 -5.87 10.89
CA LEU A 264 -18.25 -5.78 11.49
C LEU A 264 -17.75 -7.12 12.02
N ALA A 265 -18.61 -7.91 12.67
CA ALA A 265 -18.25 -9.23 13.23
C ALA A 265 -17.94 -10.26 12.13
N PHE A 266 -18.47 -10.10 10.90
CA PHE A 266 -18.12 -10.89 9.72
C PHE A 266 -17.02 -10.26 8.87
N GLY A 267 -16.71 -8.99 9.10
CA GLY A 267 -15.71 -8.18 8.43
C GLY A 267 -14.42 -7.99 9.23
N PRO A 268 -14.03 -6.72 9.54
CA PRO A 268 -12.77 -6.39 10.21
C PRO A 268 -12.67 -6.96 11.64
N MET A 269 -13.79 -7.10 12.35
CA MET A 269 -13.82 -7.62 13.73
C MET A 269 -14.05 -9.14 13.81
N ARG A 270 -13.88 -9.87 12.72
CA ARG A 270 -14.14 -11.32 12.69
C ARG A 270 -13.25 -12.09 13.68
N PRO A 271 -13.80 -12.93 14.59
CA PRO A 271 -13.05 -13.60 15.65
C PRO A 271 -12.47 -14.97 15.25
N VAL A 272 -12.55 -15.35 13.96
CA VAL A 272 -12.15 -16.67 13.47
C VAL A 272 -10.67 -16.93 13.69
N GLY A 273 -10.32 -18.07 14.27
CA GLY A 273 -8.94 -18.48 14.56
C GLY A 273 -8.39 -17.95 15.89
N LEU A 274 -9.23 -17.26 16.69
CA LEU A 274 -8.84 -16.73 18.00
C LEU A 274 -9.67 -17.35 19.13
N ARG A 275 -9.05 -17.49 20.30
CA ARG A 275 -9.70 -17.89 21.57
C ARG A 275 -9.28 -16.89 22.63
N ASP A 276 -10.24 -16.40 23.39
CA ASP A 276 -9.98 -15.56 24.58
C ASP A 276 -9.41 -16.44 25.71
N PRO A 277 -8.16 -16.21 26.15
CA PRO A 277 -7.53 -17.04 27.17
C PRO A 277 -8.26 -16.97 28.52
N ARG A 278 -9.00 -15.90 28.83
CA ARG A 278 -9.76 -15.72 30.05
C ARG A 278 -10.96 -16.66 30.13
N THR A 279 -11.58 -16.94 28.99
CA THR A 279 -12.82 -17.75 28.94
C THR A 279 -12.61 -19.10 28.27
N GLY A 280 -11.49 -19.31 27.55
CA GLY A 280 -11.22 -20.46 26.69
C GLY A 280 -12.14 -20.55 25.48
N LYS A 281 -13.04 -19.58 25.28
CA LYS A 281 -14.03 -19.55 24.19
C LYS A 281 -13.66 -18.60 23.08
N ARG A 282 -14.29 -18.79 21.93
CA ARG A 282 -14.22 -17.83 20.83
C ARG A 282 -15.04 -16.59 21.20
N PRO A 283 -14.45 -15.36 21.12
CA PRO A 283 -15.20 -14.12 21.32
C PRO A 283 -16.31 -13.94 20.28
N TYR A 284 -17.27 -13.07 20.55
CA TYR A 284 -18.28 -12.69 19.56
C TYR A 284 -17.66 -11.88 18.40
N ALA A 285 -16.83 -10.91 18.73
CA ALA A 285 -16.04 -10.12 17.81
C ALA A 285 -14.68 -9.77 18.43
N VAL A 286 -13.71 -9.33 17.63
CA VAL A 286 -12.37 -8.94 18.09
C VAL A 286 -11.86 -7.76 17.30
N VAL A 287 -11.40 -6.71 17.97
CA VAL A 287 -10.55 -5.69 17.36
C VAL A 287 -9.10 -6.13 17.49
N GLN A 288 -8.39 -6.16 16.37
CA GLN A 288 -6.96 -6.48 16.33
C GLN A 288 -6.13 -5.21 16.29
N LEU A 289 -5.11 -5.14 17.11
CA LEU A 289 -4.12 -4.09 17.15
C LEU A 289 -2.80 -4.64 16.59
N ARG A 290 -2.22 -3.95 15.61
CA ARG A 290 -0.95 -4.31 15.00
C ARG A 290 0.12 -3.34 15.46
N GLN A 291 1.30 -3.87 15.80
CA GLN A 291 2.46 -3.05 16.14
C GLN A 291 2.81 -2.09 14.99
N ASP A 292 3.04 -0.82 15.33
CA ASP A 292 3.28 0.26 14.36
C ASP A 292 4.73 0.77 14.35
N ASN A 293 5.54 0.45 15.36
CA ASN A 293 6.97 0.78 15.45
C ASN A 293 7.80 -0.34 16.09
N LEU A 294 9.12 -0.32 15.85
CA LEU A 294 10.06 -1.34 16.39
C LEU A 294 10.08 -1.40 17.91
N ALA A 295 9.93 -0.25 18.59
CA ALA A 295 9.92 -0.18 20.04
C ALA A 295 8.71 -0.88 20.67
N GLY A 296 7.69 -1.24 19.88
CA GLY A 296 6.46 -1.86 20.39
C GLY A 296 5.62 -0.93 21.26
N SER A 297 5.88 0.38 21.20
CA SER A 297 5.19 1.40 22.00
C SER A 297 3.90 1.92 21.34
N LEU A 298 3.67 1.62 20.06
CA LEU A 298 2.54 2.10 19.28
C LEU A 298 1.83 0.96 18.57
N PHE A 299 0.48 1.02 18.58
CA PHE A 299 -0.37 0.03 17.95
C PHE A 299 -1.48 0.67 17.10
N ASN A 300 -1.65 0.15 15.89
CA ASN A 300 -2.64 0.58 14.92
C ASN A 300 -3.89 -0.31 15.01
N LEU A 301 -5.09 0.28 15.01
CA LEU A 301 -6.36 -0.45 15.00
C LEU A 301 -6.63 -0.99 13.58
N VAL A 302 -6.51 -2.29 13.39
CA VAL A 302 -6.62 -2.92 12.07
C VAL A 302 -8.05 -2.88 11.55
N GLY A 303 -8.25 -2.26 10.38
CA GLY A 303 -9.56 -2.17 9.74
C GLY A 303 -10.51 -1.13 10.36
N PHE A 304 -9.97 -0.19 11.14
CA PHE A 304 -10.72 0.86 11.83
C PHE A 304 -10.53 2.25 11.20
N GLN A 305 -10.48 2.32 9.89
CA GLN A 305 -10.60 3.58 9.17
C GLN A 305 -11.93 4.25 9.55
N THR A 306 -11.91 5.56 9.80
CA THR A 306 -13.12 6.25 10.25
C THR A 306 -13.18 7.72 9.85
N ASN A 307 -14.41 8.22 9.61
CA ASN A 307 -14.76 9.61 9.37
C ASN A 307 -15.43 10.27 10.59
N LEU A 308 -15.36 9.68 11.74
CA LEU A 308 -15.91 10.26 12.96
C LEU A 308 -15.15 11.53 13.36
N LYS A 309 -15.83 12.51 13.95
CA LYS A 309 -15.17 13.64 14.60
C LYS A 309 -14.25 13.17 15.74
N PHE A 310 -13.13 13.82 15.96
CA PHE A 310 -12.11 13.39 16.95
C PHE A 310 -12.67 13.13 18.36
N PRO A 311 -13.57 13.98 18.93
CA PRO A 311 -14.20 13.67 20.22
C PRO A 311 -15.02 12.38 20.19
N GLU A 312 -15.73 12.14 19.09
CA GLU A 312 -16.51 10.91 18.90
C GLU A 312 -15.63 9.67 18.76
N GLN A 313 -14.51 9.78 18.05
CA GLN A 313 -13.54 8.69 17.98
C GLN A 313 -13.06 8.30 19.39
N LYS A 314 -12.65 9.27 20.20
CA LYS A 314 -12.24 9.03 21.58
C LYS A 314 -13.35 8.35 22.40
N ARG A 315 -14.59 8.82 22.29
CA ARG A 315 -15.75 8.29 23.01
C ARG A 315 -16.09 6.86 22.58
N VAL A 316 -16.19 6.63 21.27
CA VAL A 316 -16.65 5.35 20.71
C VAL A 316 -15.56 4.28 20.81
N LEU A 317 -14.31 4.61 20.44
CA LEU A 317 -13.22 3.62 20.44
C LEU A 317 -12.83 3.18 21.87
N ARG A 318 -13.11 3.99 22.88
CA ARG A 318 -12.94 3.59 24.30
C ARG A 318 -14.01 2.62 24.81
N LEU A 319 -15.05 2.33 24.02
CA LEU A 319 -15.99 1.22 24.29
C LEU A 319 -15.45 -0.13 23.86
N ILE A 320 -14.29 -0.17 23.19
CA ILE A 320 -13.61 -1.42 22.84
C ILE A 320 -13.00 -2.00 24.11
N PRO A 321 -13.34 -3.25 24.51
CA PRO A 321 -12.77 -3.87 25.69
C PRO A 321 -11.23 -3.94 25.62
N GLY A 322 -10.58 -3.40 26.65
CA GLY A 322 -9.14 -3.24 26.71
C GLY A 322 -8.63 -1.89 26.22
N LEU A 323 -9.51 -1.02 25.68
CA LEU A 323 -9.16 0.35 25.23
C LEU A 323 -9.88 1.45 26.03
N GLU A 324 -10.45 1.15 27.19
CA GLU A 324 -11.23 2.08 28.00
C GLU A 324 -10.44 3.36 28.35
N ASN A 325 -9.15 3.20 28.58
CA ASN A 325 -8.22 4.29 28.90
C ASN A 325 -7.25 4.62 27.77
N ALA A 326 -7.53 4.17 26.52
CA ALA A 326 -6.61 4.32 25.42
C ALA A 326 -6.21 5.78 25.17
N GLU A 327 -4.91 5.99 25.01
CA GLU A 327 -4.31 7.25 24.60
C GLU A 327 -4.01 7.19 23.11
N PHE A 328 -4.65 8.09 22.34
CA PHE A 328 -4.53 8.12 20.89
C PHE A 328 -3.40 9.05 20.49
N LEU A 329 -2.34 8.51 19.88
CA LEU A 329 -1.30 9.30 19.23
C LEU A 329 -1.85 9.95 17.94
N ARG A 330 -2.67 9.20 17.22
CA ARG A 330 -3.28 9.64 15.96
C ARG A 330 -4.74 9.20 15.90
N TYR A 331 -5.60 10.12 15.49
CA TYR A 331 -6.98 9.81 15.17
C TYR A 331 -7.14 9.44 13.71
N GLY A 332 -8.20 8.68 13.41
CA GLY A 332 -8.62 8.45 12.05
C GLY A 332 -9.00 9.76 11.35
N GLN A 333 -8.67 9.87 10.08
CA GLN A 333 -8.96 11.06 9.27
C GLN A 333 -9.25 10.65 7.84
N MET A 334 -10.26 11.28 7.23
CA MET A 334 -10.53 11.10 5.81
C MET A 334 -9.66 11.98 4.94
N HIS A 335 -9.25 11.42 3.82
CA HIS A 335 -8.57 12.14 2.74
C HIS A 335 -9.32 11.93 1.43
N ARG A 336 -9.34 12.97 0.61
CA ARG A 336 -9.75 12.90 -0.77
C ARG A 336 -8.55 12.48 -1.60
N ASN A 337 -8.69 11.38 -2.29
CA ASN A 337 -7.66 10.84 -3.17
C ASN A 337 -8.01 11.16 -4.63
N THR A 338 -7.06 11.76 -5.35
CA THR A 338 -7.18 12.10 -6.75
C THR A 338 -6.56 11.01 -7.62
N PHE A 339 -7.20 10.65 -8.72
CA PHE A 339 -6.63 9.80 -9.76
C PHE A 339 -7.11 10.26 -11.14
N ILE A 340 -6.38 9.88 -12.18
CA ILE A 340 -6.69 10.27 -13.57
C ILE A 340 -7.57 9.23 -14.26
N ALA A 341 -8.21 9.60 -15.36
CA ALA A 341 -8.96 8.70 -16.22
C ALA A 341 -8.01 7.82 -17.06
N SER A 342 -7.18 7.01 -16.40
CA SER A 342 -6.10 6.23 -17.00
C SER A 342 -6.51 5.40 -18.23
N PRO A 343 -7.73 4.82 -18.32
CA PRO A 343 -8.15 4.10 -19.53
C PRO A 343 -8.17 4.96 -20.80
N LYS A 344 -8.29 6.29 -20.67
CA LYS A 344 -8.24 7.22 -21.81
C LYS A 344 -6.87 7.84 -22.03
N LEU A 345 -6.00 7.81 -21.04
CA LEU A 345 -4.78 8.60 -21.00
C LEU A 345 -3.51 7.80 -21.10
N LEU A 346 -3.54 6.52 -20.71
CA LEU A 346 -2.32 5.72 -20.56
C LEU A 346 -2.32 4.47 -21.44
N ARG A 347 -1.11 4.09 -21.87
CA ARG A 347 -0.79 2.78 -22.43
C ARG A 347 -0.41 1.81 -21.30
N PRO A 348 -0.44 0.48 -21.50
CA PRO A 348 0.02 -0.50 -20.50
C PRO A 348 1.47 -0.32 -20.03
N THR A 349 2.29 0.38 -20.79
CA THR A 349 3.64 0.83 -20.45
C THR A 349 3.67 1.96 -19.42
N LEU A 350 2.49 2.48 -19.01
CA LEU A 350 2.26 3.66 -18.17
C LEU A 350 2.64 4.99 -18.84
N GLN A 351 2.92 4.98 -20.15
CA GLN A 351 3.12 6.20 -20.95
C GLN A 351 1.79 6.90 -21.24
N HIS A 352 1.83 8.21 -21.33
CA HIS A 352 0.73 9.01 -21.87
C HIS A 352 0.53 8.73 -23.36
N ILE A 353 -0.75 8.62 -23.81
CA ILE A 353 -1.07 8.21 -25.19
C ILE A 353 -0.59 9.20 -26.28
N HIS A 354 -0.48 10.48 -25.93
CA HIS A 354 -0.11 11.56 -26.86
C HIS A 354 1.27 12.17 -26.58
N ARG A 355 1.96 11.70 -25.54
CA ARG A 355 3.27 12.20 -25.15
C ARG A 355 4.15 11.05 -24.66
N ASP A 356 4.98 10.50 -25.56
CA ASP A 356 5.74 9.28 -25.32
C ASP A 356 6.77 9.41 -24.19
N ASP A 357 7.26 10.62 -23.90
CA ASP A 357 8.22 10.92 -22.83
C ASP A 357 7.57 11.27 -21.47
N LEU A 358 6.24 11.12 -21.36
CA LEU A 358 5.49 11.36 -20.15
C LEU A 358 4.89 10.07 -19.62
N PHE A 359 5.22 9.73 -18.37
CA PHE A 359 4.74 8.54 -17.66
C PHE A 359 3.95 8.93 -16.42
N PHE A 360 3.06 8.02 -15.98
CA PHE A 360 2.35 8.14 -14.73
C PHE A 360 2.55 6.87 -13.90
N ALA A 361 2.74 7.01 -12.58
CA ALA A 361 2.94 5.88 -11.69
C ALA A 361 2.28 6.06 -10.33
N GLY A 362 1.96 4.95 -9.69
CA GLY A 362 1.36 4.93 -8.36
C GLY A 362 -0.13 5.22 -8.36
N GLN A 363 -0.63 5.67 -7.22
CA GLN A 363 -2.07 5.78 -6.97
C GLN A 363 -2.79 6.77 -7.89
N ILE A 364 -2.08 7.76 -8.43
CA ILE A 364 -2.61 8.71 -9.42
C ILE A 364 -3.15 7.99 -10.67
N THR A 365 -2.65 6.78 -11.00
CA THR A 365 -3.11 5.97 -12.14
C THR A 365 -4.36 5.14 -11.84
N GLY A 366 -4.86 5.13 -10.60
CA GLY A 366 -5.92 4.23 -10.18
C GLY A 366 -5.42 2.85 -9.70
N VAL A 367 -4.09 2.66 -9.58
CA VAL A 367 -3.54 1.49 -8.89
C VAL A 367 -3.53 1.75 -7.40
N GLU A 368 -4.24 0.91 -6.64
CA GLU A 368 -4.43 1.08 -5.20
C GLU A 368 -3.51 0.15 -4.39
N GLY A 369 -3.08 0.64 -3.21
CA GLY A 369 -2.26 -0.09 -2.25
C GLY A 369 -0.76 0.10 -2.44
N TYR A 370 -0.01 0.10 -1.33
CA TYR A 370 1.41 0.43 -1.31
C TYR A 370 2.27 -0.39 -2.29
N MET A 371 2.03 -1.71 -2.35
CA MET A 371 2.78 -2.56 -3.29
C MET A 371 2.46 -2.26 -4.75
N GLY A 372 1.21 -1.93 -5.09
CA GLY A 372 0.85 -1.51 -6.44
C GLY A 372 1.55 -0.20 -6.83
N ASN A 373 1.65 0.73 -5.88
CA ASN A 373 2.35 2.00 -6.09
C ASN A 373 3.85 1.78 -6.32
N ILE A 374 4.50 0.95 -5.51
CA ILE A 374 5.92 0.58 -5.69
C ILE A 374 6.12 -0.09 -7.06
N ALA A 375 5.31 -1.10 -7.38
CA ALA A 375 5.46 -1.88 -8.60
C ALA A 375 5.24 -1.06 -9.88
N THR A 376 4.26 -0.15 -9.89
CA THR A 376 4.06 0.77 -11.03
C THR A 376 5.15 1.81 -11.13
N GLY A 377 5.70 2.30 -10.00
CA GLY A 377 6.89 3.15 -9.99
C GLY A 377 8.10 2.45 -10.58
N LEU A 378 8.33 1.19 -10.19
CA LEU A 378 9.38 0.35 -10.74
C LEU A 378 9.27 0.22 -12.26
N LEU A 379 8.08 -0.14 -12.78
CA LEU A 379 7.87 -0.30 -14.21
C LEU A 379 8.04 1.04 -14.97
N ALA A 380 7.52 2.14 -14.44
CA ALA A 380 7.66 3.45 -15.06
C ALA A 380 9.12 3.90 -15.13
N GLY A 381 9.91 3.66 -14.08
CA GLY A 381 11.35 3.94 -14.06
C GLY A 381 12.14 3.12 -15.07
N ILE A 382 11.83 1.82 -15.21
CA ILE A 382 12.40 0.93 -16.23
C ILE A 382 12.05 1.45 -17.63
N ASN A 383 10.78 1.74 -17.88
CA ASN A 383 10.29 2.17 -19.19
C ASN A 383 10.82 3.54 -19.60
N ALA A 384 10.99 4.47 -18.67
CA ALA A 384 11.65 5.75 -18.93
C ALA A 384 13.13 5.56 -19.33
N ALA A 385 13.81 4.60 -18.71
CA ALA A 385 15.18 4.28 -19.08
C ALA A 385 15.29 3.61 -20.45
N HIS A 386 14.37 2.69 -20.80
CA HIS A 386 14.29 2.11 -22.13
C HIS A 386 14.13 3.19 -23.19
N LEU A 387 13.17 4.11 -22.99
CA LEU A 387 12.96 5.24 -23.92
C LEU A 387 14.23 6.08 -24.06
N TYR A 388 14.93 6.39 -22.97
CA TYR A 388 16.17 7.15 -22.98
C TYR A 388 17.28 6.45 -23.78
N HIS A 389 17.36 5.12 -23.70
CA HIS A 389 18.30 4.31 -24.47
C HIS A 389 17.82 3.97 -25.88
N HIS A 390 16.71 4.56 -26.34
CA HIS A 390 16.09 4.29 -27.64
C HIS A 390 15.62 2.84 -27.81
N GLU A 391 15.22 2.22 -26.69
CA GLU A 391 14.60 0.89 -26.63
C GLU A 391 13.09 1.03 -26.47
N GLU A 392 12.33 0.01 -26.90
CA GLU A 392 10.88 0.00 -26.75
C GLU A 392 10.50 -0.19 -25.28
N PRO A 393 9.57 0.63 -24.73
CA PRO A 393 9.01 0.43 -23.42
C PRO A 393 8.31 -0.92 -23.28
N ILE A 394 8.47 -1.54 -22.13
CA ILE A 394 8.03 -2.90 -21.85
C ILE A 394 6.59 -2.93 -21.36
N THR A 395 5.80 -3.85 -21.93
CA THR A 395 4.50 -4.25 -21.42
C THR A 395 4.62 -5.64 -20.78
N LEU A 396 4.35 -5.74 -19.48
CA LEU A 396 4.39 -7.03 -18.79
C LEU A 396 3.21 -7.93 -19.19
N PRO A 397 3.39 -9.28 -19.19
CA PRO A 397 2.31 -10.21 -19.48
C PRO A 397 1.11 -10.02 -18.55
N GLN A 398 -0.11 -10.05 -19.08
CA GLN A 398 -1.33 -9.96 -18.27
C GLN A 398 -1.52 -11.13 -17.29
N THR A 399 -0.76 -12.19 -17.46
CA THR A 399 -0.71 -13.33 -16.54
C THR A 399 0.06 -13.01 -15.26
N THR A 400 0.90 -11.96 -15.25
CA THR A 400 1.54 -11.40 -14.05
C THR A 400 0.59 -10.45 -13.32
N MET A 401 0.73 -10.29 -12.01
CA MET A 401 -0.11 -9.38 -11.23
C MET A 401 0.12 -7.92 -11.60
N LEU A 402 1.38 -7.51 -11.81
CA LEU A 402 1.72 -6.16 -12.24
C LEU A 402 1.22 -5.88 -13.65
N GLY A 403 1.42 -6.80 -14.59
CA GLY A 403 0.90 -6.67 -15.95
C GLY A 403 -0.63 -6.59 -15.99
N ALA A 404 -1.33 -7.40 -15.18
CA ALA A 404 -2.79 -7.34 -15.06
C ALA A 404 -3.29 -6.02 -14.45
N LEU A 405 -2.58 -5.45 -13.46
CA LEU A 405 -2.90 -4.13 -12.91
C LEU A 405 -2.72 -3.04 -13.95
N CYS A 406 -1.61 -3.02 -14.69
CA CYS A 406 -1.37 -2.06 -15.77
C CYS A 406 -2.42 -2.19 -16.88
N HIS A 407 -2.77 -3.42 -17.25
CA HIS A 407 -3.83 -3.68 -18.23
C HIS A 407 -5.19 -3.17 -17.73
N TYR A 408 -5.57 -3.47 -16.47
CA TYR A 408 -6.84 -3.02 -15.91
C TYR A 408 -6.97 -1.48 -15.94
N VAL A 409 -5.96 -0.76 -15.43
CA VAL A 409 -6.05 0.71 -15.35
C VAL A 409 -6.02 1.38 -16.72
N THR A 410 -5.62 0.69 -17.77
CA THR A 410 -5.56 1.24 -19.13
C THR A 410 -6.67 0.76 -20.07
N HIS A 411 -7.43 -0.29 -19.69
CA HIS A 411 -8.47 -0.89 -20.55
C HIS A 411 -9.84 -1.02 -19.88
N ALA A 412 -9.99 -0.65 -18.61
CA ALA A 412 -11.29 -0.69 -17.95
C ALA A 412 -12.29 0.25 -18.61
N ASP A 413 -13.60 -0.12 -18.64
CA ASP A 413 -14.64 0.81 -19.06
C ASP A 413 -14.66 2.01 -18.08
N LEU A 414 -14.53 3.22 -18.62
CA LEU A 414 -14.46 4.43 -17.81
C LEU A 414 -15.68 4.62 -16.90
N LYS A 415 -16.85 4.10 -17.32
CA LYS A 415 -18.09 4.17 -16.52
C LYS A 415 -17.99 3.38 -15.21
N ASP A 416 -17.19 2.32 -15.22
CA ASP A 416 -17.02 1.40 -14.11
C ASP A 416 -15.58 1.46 -13.54
N PHE A 417 -14.75 2.35 -14.08
CA PHE A 417 -13.36 2.51 -13.64
C PHE A 417 -13.31 3.02 -12.20
N GLN A 418 -12.62 2.27 -11.37
CA GLN A 418 -12.35 2.59 -9.98
C GLN A 418 -10.96 2.08 -9.60
N PRO A 419 -10.34 2.62 -8.56
CA PRO A 419 -9.04 2.15 -8.10
C PRO A 419 -9.02 0.63 -7.86
N MET A 420 -7.90 -0.02 -8.21
CA MET A 420 -7.77 -1.47 -8.20
C MET A 420 -6.56 -1.91 -7.38
N LYS A 421 -6.81 -2.80 -6.41
CA LYS A 421 -5.76 -3.54 -5.67
C LYS A 421 -5.40 -4.83 -6.39
N ALA A 422 -4.17 -5.30 -6.12
CA ALA A 422 -3.78 -6.65 -6.50
C ALA A 422 -4.80 -7.69 -6.03
N ASN A 423 -5.43 -8.39 -6.98
CA ASN A 423 -6.38 -9.47 -6.73
C ASN A 423 -6.38 -10.45 -7.91
N PHE A 424 -6.65 -11.73 -7.63
CA PHE A 424 -6.64 -12.75 -8.67
C PHE A 424 -7.80 -12.65 -9.68
N GLY A 425 -8.81 -11.82 -9.41
CA GLY A 425 -9.95 -11.60 -10.30
C GLY A 425 -9.61 -10.81 -11.57
N ILE A 426 -8.48 -10.10 -11.59
CA ILE A 426 -8.02 -9.37 -12.79
C ILE A 426 -7.07 -10.18 -13.66
N LEU A 427 -6.62 -11.36 -13.22
CA LEU A 427 -5.77 -12.24 -14.03
C LEU A 427 -6.63 -13.04 -15.02
N PRO A 428 -6.09 -13.34 -16.22
CA PRO A 428 -6.70 -14.30 -17.12
C PRO A 428 -6.96 -15.63 -16.41
N SER A 429 -8.14 -16.22 -16.64
CA SER A 429 -8.55 -17.46 -15.98
C SER A 429 -7.55 -18.59 -16.23
N LEU A 430 -7.46 -19.52 -15.27
CA LEU A 430 -6.83 -20.82 -15.43
C LEU A 430 -7.92 -21.87 -15.64
N ASP A 431 -7.70 -22.76 -16.61
CA ASP A 431 -8.58 -23.89 -16.84
C ASP A 431 -8.27 -24.99 -15.82
N PHE A 432 -9.20 -25.22 -14.92
CA PHE A 432 -9.11 -26.30 -13.94
C PHE A 432 -10.05 -27.43 -14.34
N THR A 433 -9.53 -28.64 -14.43
CA THR A 433 -10.30 -29.85 -14.75
C THR A 433 -11.19 -30.32 -13.60
N SER A 434 -10.95 -29.81 -12.37
CA SER A 434 -11.71 -30.14 -11.16
C SER A 434 -11.87 -28.92 -10.25
N LYS A 435 -12.83 -28.97 -9.30
CA LYS A 435 -12.95 -27.96 -8.25
C LYS A 435 -11.73 -28.02 -7.32
N ILE A 436 -10.91 -26.98 -7.32
CA ILE A 436 -9.78 -26.80 -6.42
C ILE A 436 -10.08 -25.76 -5.34
N GLY A 437 -9.41 -25.88 -4.19
CA GLY A 437 -9.53 -24.96 -3.07
C GLY A 437 -9.03 -23.54 -3.42
N LYS A 438 -9.51 -22.53 -2.68
CA LYS A 438 -9.10 -21.12 -2.89
C LYS A 438 -7.59 -20.94 -2.80
N ARG A 439 -6.92 -21.66 -1.88
CA ARG A 439 -5.49 -21.58 -1.66
C ARG A 439 -4.70 -22.22 -2.80
N GLU A 440 -5.10 -23.40 -3.24
CA GLU A 440 -4.49 -24.10 -4.37
C GLU A 440 -4.64 -23.30 -5.67
N ARG A 441 -5.80 -22.70 -5.89
CA ARG A 441 -6.03 -21.80 -7.04
C ARG A 441 -5.10 -20.60 -6.99
N GLY A 442 -4.93 -19.96 -5.80
CA GLY A 442 -3.99 -18.86 -5.62
C GLY A 442 -2.55 -19.25 -5.91
N ALA A 443 -2.12 -20.45 -5.48
CA ALA A 443 -0.79 -20.98 -5.76
C ALA A 443 -0.59 -21.21 -7.26
N ALA A 444 -1.57 -21.79 -7.97
CA ALA A 444 -1.47 -22.03 -9.41
C ALA A 444 -1.38 -20.73 -10.22
N TYR A 445 -2.14 -19.69 -9.83
CA TYR A 445 -1.99 -18.35 -10.44
C TYR A 445 -0.58 -17.78 -10.20
N ALA A 446 -0.04 -17.93 -8.99
CA ALA A 446 1.27 -17.43 -8.65
C ALA A 446 2.38 -18.15 -9.41
N GLU A 447 2.29 -19.47 -9.54
CA GLU A 447 3.23 -20.30 -10.30
C GLU A 447 3.29 -19.88 -11.78
N ARG A 448 2.11 -19.75 -12.44
CA ARG A 448 2.04 -19.28 -13.82
C ARG A 448 2.64 -17.89 -13.98
N ALA A 449 2.25 -16.97 -13.13
CA ALA A 449 2.69 -15.57 -13.22
C ALA A 449 4.21 -15.42 -13.07
N LEU A 450 4.81 -16.15 -12.14
CA LEU A 450 6.26 -16.10 -11.91
C LEU A 450 7.01 -16.77 -13.08
N ALA A 451 6.53 -17.88 -13.60
CA ALA A 451 7.13 -18.54 -14.77
C ALA A 451 7.10 -17.64 -16.02
N ASP A 452 5.98 -16.96 -16.27
CA ASP A 452 5.84 -16.03 -17.40
C ASP A 452 6.74 -14.80 -17.22
N LEU A 453 6.87 -14.28 -16.00
CA LEU A 453 7.78 -13.17 -15.70
C LEU A 453 9.25 -13.58 -15.86
N GLU A 454 9.64 -14.74 -15.35
CA GLU A 454 11.00 -15.26 -15.50
C GLU A 454 11.36 -15.49 -16.97
N SER A 455 10.44 -16.01 -17.79
CA SER A 455 10.62 -16.14 -19.23
C SER A 455 10.87 -14.79 -19.89
N MET A 456 10.08 -13.80 -19.56
CA MET A 456 10.23 -12.44 -20.08
C MET A 456 11.55 -11.79 -19.64
N ILE A 457 12.00 -12.00 -18.41
CA ILE A 457 13.29 -11.51 -17.91
C ILE A 457 14.44 -12.12 -18.72
N LEU A 458 14.36 -13.41 -19.07
CA LEU A 458 15.37 -14.07 -19.90
C LEU A 458 15.42 -13.52 -21.32
N GLU A 459 14.28 -13.16 -21.90
CA GLU A 459 14.18 -12.55 -23.23
C GLU A 459 14.62 -11.07 -23.23
N CYS A 460 14.31 -10.34 -22.17
CA CYS A 460 14.58 -8.91 -22.02
C CYS A 460 15.48 -8.66 -20.79
N ARG A 461 16.79 -8.85 -20.96
CA ARG A 461 17.79 -8.72 -19.86
C ARG A 461 17.86 -7.32 -19.24
N SER A 462 17.40 -6.27 -19.97
CA SER A 462 17.32 -4.91 -19.46
C SER A 462 16.29 -4.72 -18.33
N LEU A 463 15.39 -5.70 -18.11
CA LEU A 463 14.52 -5.74 -16.93
C LEU A 463 15.30 -5.88 -15.62
N LEU A 464 16.46 -6.54 -15.63
CA LEU A 464 17.27 -6.73 -14.44
C LEU A 464 18.28 -5.60 -14.26
N LEU A 465 18.49 -5.17 -13.02
CA LEU A 465 19.54 -4.21 -12.65
C LEU A 465 20.95 -4.79 -12.73
N HIS A 466 21.10 -6.10 -12.55
CA HIS A 466 22.39 -6.79 -12.53
C HIS A 466 22.58 -7.58 -13.81
N ASN A 467 23.70 -7.30 -14.46
CA ASN A 467 24.19 -8.14 -15.55
C ASN A 467 24.61 -9.50 -14.94
N PRO A 468 23.90 -10.61 -15.19
CA PRO A 468 24.23 -11.90 -14.54
C PRO A 468 25.57 -12.49 -14.97
N THR A 469 26.32 -11.80 -15.83
CA THR A 469 27.65 -12.24 -16.30
C THR A 469 28.79 -11.98 -15.30
N ALA A 470 28.56 -11.22 -14.21
CA ALA A 470 29.61 -10.93 -13.21
C ALA A 470 29.66 -11.95 -12.05
N SER A 471 28.65 -12.78 -11.82
CA SER A 471 28.60 -13.70 -10.67
C SER A 471 28.85 -15.19 -11.00
N LEU A 472 29.03 -15.54 -12.28
CA LEU A 472 29.33 -16.93 -12.68
C LEU A 472 30.81 -17.23 -12.92
N SER A 473 31.69 -16.20 -12.83
CA SER A 473 33.13 -16.40 -12.99
C SER A 473 33.89 -16.68 -11.67
N ASP A 474 33.31 -16.29 -10.50
CA ASP A 474 34.02 -16.44 -9.21
C ASP A 474 33.76 -17.75 -8.46
N SER A 475 32.88 -18.61 -8.97
CA SER A 475 32.63 -19.92 -8.34
C SER A 475 33.35 -21.11 -8.99
N ARG A 476 34.25 -20.86 -9.95
CA ARG A 476 35.02 -21.93 -10.62
C ARG A 476 36.53 -21.98 -10.31
N GLU A 477 37.02 -21.12 -9.43
CA GLU A 477 38.44 -21.11 -9.02
C GLU A 477 38.67 -21.49 -7.56
N MET A 478 37.74 -22.18 -6.90
CA MET A 478 38.03 -22.85 -5.61
C MET A 478 37.53 -24.29 -5.63
N THR A 479 38.28 -25.13 -6.32
CA THR A 479 38.42 -26.56 -6.06
C THR A 479 39.87 -26.94 -6.10
#